data_5b414fa6f433b30a75262f485acb0208
#
_entry.id   5b414fa6f433b30a75262f485acb0208
#
_cell.length_a   1.000
_cell.length_b   1.000
_cell.length_c   1.000
_cell.angle_alpha   90.00
_cell.angle_beta   90.00
_cell.angle_gamma   90.00
#
_symmetry.space_group_name_H-M   'P 1'
#
loop_
_entity.id
_entity.type
_entity.pdbx_description
1 polymer ?
#
loop_
_entity_poly.entity_id
_entity_poly.type
_entity_poly.pdbx_seq_one_letter_code
_entity_poly.pdbx_strand_id
1 'polypeptide(L)'
;MNRAILIFLMTFALSSLQVLAHEQIVIQLAKPSYNDAAKNQYIHDILDKSFAAMGADVVLLYNIRPMNNKRVVEQLSHNKTITLAWLSLPQQQTDSLVRTTIPLYKGLHGQRLLIIRHEDQEKFSNIETLADLTPLVGLQKQSWSDYTALKNNGLTVNGELDYPGMVKALETGLGDYFPRSVLAIGSELNKLKQFNFVIAPNIMLQYPSDYYFYLSKENQHIRDILEQGMQKLQQSGELEKLYLQYFGDVEKQFSLKQRHIITLKNKE
;
A
#
# COMPACT_ATOMS: atom_id res chain seq x y z
N MET A 1 3.44 29.31 85.81
CA MET A 1 2.51 29.58 84.76
C MET A 1 3.22 29.35 83.43
N ASN A 2 3.17 28.11 82.92
CA ASN A 2 3.84 27.69 81.69
C ASN A 2 2.90 27.85 80.51
N ARG A 3 3.32 28.65 79.56
CA ARG A 3 2.64 28.73 78.20
C ARG A 3 3.40 27.77 77.26
N ALA A 4 2.75 26.66 76.90
CA ALA A 4 3.24 25.75 75.87
C ALA A 4 2.84 26.36 74.50
N ILE A 5 3.86 26.64 73.67
CA ILE A 5 3.72 27.04 72.32
C ILE A 5 3.61 25.78 71.46
N LEU A 6 2.46 25.49 70.86
CA LEU A 6 2.20 24.41 69.94
C LEU A 6 2.62 24.85 68.54
N ILE A 7 3.76 24.37 68.06
CA ILE A 7 4.20 24.60 66.65
C ILE A 7 3.55 23.53 65.77
N PHE A 8 2.62 23.98 64.94
CA PHE A 8 1.97 23.14 63.93
C PHE A 8 2.84 23.10 62.67
N LEU A 9 3.59 22.03 62.49
CA LEU A 9 4.35 21.75 61.27
C LEU A 9 3.41 21.30 60.17
N MET A 10 3.06 22.23 59.26
CA MET A 10 2.29 21.96 58.05
C MET A 10 3.25 21.41 57.02
N THR A 11 3.34 20.08 56.88
CA THR A 11 4.07 19.41 55.79
C THR A 11 3.29 19.57 54.51
N PHE A 12 3.73 20.49 53.65
CA PHE A 12 3.24 20.66 52.30
C PHE A 12 3.79 19.47 51.47
N ALA A 13 2.96 18.46 51.22
CA ALA A 13 3.27 17.40 50.25
C ALA A 13 3.22 17.99 48.86
N LEU A 14 4.37 18.37 48.31
CA LEU A 14 4.52 18.62 46.88
C LEU A 14 4.31 17.28 46.12
N SER A 15 3.09 17.00 45.73
CA SER A 15 2.81 16.04 44.70
C SER A 15 3.42 16.58 43.38
N SER A 16 4.64 16.11 43.08
CA SER A 16 5.23 16.30 41.75
C SER A 16 4.30 15.64 40.72
N LEU A 17 3.48 16.43 40.05
CA LEU A 17 2.91 16.03 38.78
C LEU A 17 4.10 15.77 37.84
N GLN A 18 4.44 14.52 37.66
CA GLN A 18 5.27 14.11 36.57
C GLN A 18 4.42 14.36 35.30
N VAL A 19 4.61 15.52 34.68
CA VAL A 19 4.23 15.72 33.28
C VAL A 19 5.06 14.69 32.51
N LEU A 20 4.44 13.56 32.18
CA LEU A 20 4.98 12.64 31.18
C LEU A 20 5.17 13.48 29.92
N ALA A 21 6.41 13.91 29.67
CA ALA A 21 6.76 14.53 28.39
C ALA A 21 6.40 13.46 27.34
N HIS A 22 5.33 13.69 26.59
CA HIS A 22 4.99 12.89 25.44
C HIS A 22 6.14 13.08 24.44
N GLU A 23 6.83 12.01 24.14
CA GLU A 23 7.92 12.03 23.16
C GLU A 23 7.30 12.28 21.78
N GLN A 24 7.55 13.44 21.22
CA GLN A 24 7.08 13.77 19.88
C GLN A 24 7.98 13.10 18.85
N ILE A 25 7.43 12.15 18.11
CA ILE A 25 8.12 11.42 17.05
C ILE A 25 7.97 12.18 15.73
N VAL A 26 9.07 12.61 15.15
CA VAL A 26 9.07 13.29 13.84
C VAL A 26 9.36 12.27 12.73
N ILE A 27 8.44 12.10 11.81
CA ILE A 27 8.53 11.20 10.66
C ILE A 27 8.70 12.01 9.38
N GLN A 28 9.87 11.88 8.74
CA GLN A 28 10.12 12.44 7.42
C GLN A 28 9.64 11.46 6.33
N LEU A 29 8.72 11.92 5.50
CA LEU A 29 8.13 11.15 4.40
C LEU A 29 8.59 11.67 3.04
N ALA A 30 8.68 10.79 2.06
CA ALA A 30 8.82 11.20 0.66
C ALA A 30 7.53 11.85 0.18
N LYS A 31 7.63 12.98 -0.54
CA LYS A 31 6.47 13.57 -1.22
C LYS A 31 5.93 12.56 -2.24
N PRO A 32 4.64 12.20 -2.19
CA PRO A 32 4.06 11.25 -3.14
C PRO A 32 4.21 11.74 -4.58
N SER A 33 4.60 10.83 -5.48
CA SER A 33 4.69 11.11 -6.92
C SER A 33 3.32 11.22 -7.59
N TYR A 34 2.28 10.62 -6.99
CA TYR A 34 0.91 10.63 -7.45
C TYR A 34 0.03 11.28 -6.40
N ASN A 35 -0.85 12.17 -6.85
CA ASN A 35 -1.82 12.81 -5.96
C ASN A 35 -3.06 11.89 -5.77
N ASP A 36 -2.87 10.79 -5.05
CA ASP A 36 -3.96 9.93 -4.59
C ASP A 36 -4.28 10.30 -3.13
N ALA A 37 -5.13 11.28 -2.97
CA ALA A 37 -5.46 11.85 -1.67
C ALA A 37 -6.02 10.79 -0.69
N ALA A 38 -6.86 9.88 -1.19
CA ALA A 38 -7.47 8.84 -0.35
C ALA A 38 -6.44 7.83 0.18
N LYS A 39 -5.53 7.36 -0.67
CA LYS A 39 -4.45 6.46 -0.23
C LYS A 39 -3.50 7.12 0.75
N ASN A 40 -3.15 8.38 0.50
CA ASN A 40 -2.28 9.13 1.40
C ASN A 40 -2.96 9.31 2.76
N GLN A 41 -4.26 9.67 2.78
CA GLN A 41 -5.00 9.83 4.03
C GLN A 41 -5.12 8.52 4.80
N TYR A 42 -5.36 7.39 4.11
CA TYR A 42 -5.36 6.06 4.74
C TYR A 42 -4.04 5.77 5.47
N ILE A 43 -2.90 6.07 4.84
CA ILE A 43 -1.58 5.89 5.45
C ILE A 43 -1.40 6.80 6.67
N HIS A 44 -1.82 8.08 6.57
CA HIS A 44 -1.78 9.01 7.69
C HIS A 44 -2.63 8.51 8.86
N ASP A 45 -3.86 8.08 8.61
CA ASP A 45 -4.76 7.60 9.65
C ASP A 45 -4.20 6.36 10.37
N ILE A 46 -3.52 5.45 9.64
CA ILE A 46 -2.83 4.31 10.26
C ILE A 46 -1.70 4.80 11.15
N LEU A 47 -0.85 5.71 10.68
CA LEU A 47 0.28 6.23 11.45
C LEU A 47 -0.21 6.94 12.71
N ASP A 48 -1.09 7.93 12.56
CA ASP A 48 -1.62 8.72 13.66
C ASP A 48 -2.28 7.85 14.73
N LYS A 49 -3.18 6.94 14.32
CA LYS A 49 -3.88 6.04 15.26
C LYS A 49 -2.95 5.03 15.90
N SER A 50 -1.95 4.51 15.17
CA SER A 50 -1.02 3.54 15.73
C SER A 50 -0.11 4.17 16.79
N PHE A 51 0.43 5.36 16.53
CA PHE A 51 1.24 6.08 17.53
C PHE A 51 0.38 6.53 18.71
N ALA A 52 -0.82 7.04 18.49
CA ALA A 52 -1.75 7.42 19.56
C ALA A 52 -2.13 6.22 20.45
N ALA A 53 -2.31 5.02 19.89
CA ALA A 53 -2.56 3.80 20.67
C ALA A 53 -1.39 3.39 21.58
N MET A 54 -0.20 3.93 21.33
CA MET A 54 1.00 3.76 22.15
C MET A 54 1.25 4.95 23.09
N GLY A 55 0.39 5.98 23.05
CA GLY A 55 0.56 7.20 23.83
C GLY A 55 1.67 8.10 23.27
N ALA A 56 2.03 8.01 22.01
CA ALA A 56 3.04 8.83 21.34
C ALA A 56 2.38 9.81 20.37
N ASP A 57 2.88 11.06 20.35
CA ASP A 57 2.49 12.05 19.36
C ASP A 57 3.42 11.96 18.13
N VAL A 58 2.83 11.97 16.94
CA VAL A 58 3.59 11.93 15.70
C VAL A 58 3.42 13.21 14.89
N VAL A 59 4.51 13.71 14.31
CA VAL A 59 4.50 14.80 13.34
C VAL A 59 4.99 14.28 12.00
N LEU A 60 4.12 14.31 10.98
CA LEU A 60 4.43 13.88 9.63
C LEU A 60 4.90 15.07 8.80
N LEU A 61 6.14 15.02 8.32
CA LEU A 61 6.74 16.03 7.46
C LEU A 61 7.05 15.46 6.09
N TYR A 62 6.78 16.23 5.04
CA TYR A 62 7.03 15.80 3.67
C TYR A 62 8.23 16.53 3.06
N ASN A 63 9.03 15.80 2.32
CA ASN A 63 10.05 16.39 1.47
C ASN A 63 9.43 17.29 0.39
N ILE A 64 10.14 18.35 0.02
CA ILE A 64 9.67 19.35 -0.94
C ILE A 64 9.54 18.73 -2.35
N ARG A 65 10.47 17.84 -2.73
CA ARG A 65 10.52 17.25 -4.07
C ARG A 65 10.09 15.78 -4.06
N PRO A 66 9.28 15.34 -5.03
CA PRO A 66 8.97 13.93 -5.22
C PRO A 66 10.24 13.11 -5.50
N MET A 67 10.22 11.86 -5.06
CA MET A 67 11.29 10.89 -5.30
C MET A 67 10.72 9.63 -5.93
N ASN A 68 11.49 8.97 -6.81
CA ASN A 68 11.16 7.63 -7.24
C ASN A 68 11.52 6.60 -6.15
N ASN A 69 10.94 5.40 -6.23
CA ASN A 69 11.12 4.37 -5.20
C ASN A 69 12.60 4.02 -4.95
N LYS A 70 13.43 3.94 -6.00
CA LYS A 70 14.86 3.64 -5.85
C LYS A 70 15.55 4.68 -4.96
N ARG A 71 15.26 5.96 -5.17
CA ARG A 71 15.83 7.05 -4.37
C ARG A 71 15.27 7.05 -2.95
N VAL A 72 13.97 6.75 -2.77
CA VAL A 72 13.37 6.60 -1.44
C VAL A 72 14.09 5.51 -0.64
N VAL A 73 14.29 4.33 -1.23
CA VAL A 73 15.02 3.22 -0.59
C VAL A 73 16.44 3.63 -0.21
N GLU A 74 17.16 4.29 -1.12
CA GLU A 74 18.52 4.79 -0.85
C GLU A 74 18.56 5.78 0.32
N GLN A 75 17.65 6.77 0.35
CA GLN A 75 17.58 7.75 1.45
C GLN A 75 17.22 7.09 2.78
N LEU A 76 16.30 6.13 2.74
CA LEU A 76 15.83 5.39 3.90
C LEU A 76 16.95 4.49 4.47
N SER A 77 17.64 3.71 3.62
CA SER A 77 18.71 2.79 4.04
C SER A 77 19.92 3.47 4.66
N HIS A 78 20.15 4.74 4.34
CA HIS A 78 21.23 5.55 4.93
C HIS A 78 20.73 6.53 6.02
N ASN A 79 19.50 6.40 6.46
CA ASN A 79 18.86 7.27 7.48
C ASN A 79 19.09 8.79 7.20
N LYS A 80 18.90 9.19 5.93
CA LYS A 80 19.18 10.58 5.53
C LYS A 80 17.93 11.47 5.70
N THR A 81 17.17 11.64 4.60
CA THR A 81 16.06 12.61 4.53
C THR A 81 14.69 11.93 4.62
N ILE A 82 14.63 10.62 4.76
CA ILE A 82 13.42 9.81 4.91
C ILE A 82 13.55 8.96 6.16
N THR A 83 12.61 9.08 7.07
CA THR A 83 12.53 8.25 8.29
C THR A 83 11.70 6.98 8.03
N LEU A 84 10.60 7.12 7.30
CA LEU A 84 9.65 6.07 7.03
C LEU A 84 9.15 6.16 5.58
N ALA A 85 8.94 5.01 4.96
CA ALA A 85 8.25 4.90 3.68
C ALA A 85 7.34 3.67 3.68
N TRP A 86 6.25 3.71 2.88
CA TRP A 86 5.42 2.54 2.62
C TRP A 86 5.70 2.05 1.21
N LEU A 87 6.20 0.82 1.12
CA LEU A 87 6.73 0.24 -0.10
C LEU A 87 6.36 -1.24 -0.22
N SER A 88 6.38 -1.75 -1.44
CA SER A 88 6.45 -3.18 -1.74
C SER A 88 7.83 -3.45 -2.34
N LEU A 89 8.69 -4.12 -1.59
CA LEU A 89 10.07 -4.38 -1.96
C LEU A 89 10.33 -5.88 -2.05
N PRO A 90 11.13 -6.32 -3.04
CA PRO A 90 11.66 -7.68 -3.05
C PRO A 90 12.66 -7.88 -1.90
N GLN A 91 12.81 -9.14 -1.44
CA GLN A 91 13.63 -9.48 -0.27
C GLN A 91 15.05 -8.94 -0.36
N GLN A 92 15.67 -8.99 -1.56
CA GLN A 92 17.06 -8.55 -1.79
C GLN A 92 17.28 -7.04 -1.55
N GLN A 93 16.22 -6.24 -1.44
CA GLN A 93 16.30 -4.81 -1.18
C GLN A 93 16.01 -4.43 0.27
N THR A 94 15.85 -5.43 1.16
CA THR A 94 15.42 -5.18 2.54
C THR A 94 16.53 -5.37 3.59
N ASP A 95 17.73 -5.81 3.20
CA ASP A 95 18.81 -6.17 4.14
C ASP A 95 19.27 -5.01 5.05
N SER A 96 19.19 -3.78 4.57
CA SER A 96 19.54 -2.56 5.35
C SER A 96 18.36 -1.93 6.06
N LEU A 97 17.17 -2.50 5.94
CA LEU A 97 15.91 -1.93 6.43
C LEU A 97 15.28 -2.83 7.50
N VAL A 98 14.40 -2.24 8.28
CA VAL A 98 13.42 -2.95 9.12
C VAL A 98 12.02 -2.58 8.64
N ARG A 99 11.06 -3.49 8.78
CA ARG A 99 9.68 -3.24 8.38
C ARG A 99 8.66 -3.71 9.41
N THR A 100 7.45 -3.20 9.32
CA THR A 100 6.29 -3.76 10.01
C THR A 100 5.91 -5.11 9.44
N THR A 101 5.14 -5.91 10.19
CA THR A 101 4.72 -7.25 9.77
C THR A 101 3.31 -7.27 9.20
N ILE A 102 2.49 -6.28 9.54
CA ILE A 102 1.10 -6.18 9.09
C ILE A 102 1.04 -5.52 7.71
N PRO A 103 0.50 -6.20 6.68
CA PRO A 103 0.37 -5.63 5.34
C PRO A 103 -0.68 -4.52 5.30
N LEU A 104 -0.35 -3.40 4.64
CA LEU A 104 -1.18 -2.19 4.63
C LEU A 104 -2.47 -2.35 3.80
N TYR A 105 -2.43 -3.12 2.71
CA TYR A 105 -3.54 -3.21 1.77
C TYR A 105 -4.16 -4.61 1.66
N LYS A 106 -3.83 -5.53 2.58
CA LYS A 106 -4.38 -6.90 2.62
C LYS A 106 -4.29 -7.64 1.28
N GLY A 107 -3.19 -7.49 0.57
CA GLY A 107 -2.99 -8.10 -0.74
C GLY A 107 -3.71 -7.39 -1.91
N LEU A 108 -4.58 -6.42 -1.65
CA LEU A 108 -5.36 -5.71 -2.68
C LEU A 108 -4.45 -5.06 -3.74
N HIS A 109 -3.26 -4.62 -3.34
CA HIS A 109 -2.29 -4.04 -4.27
C HIS A 109 -1.78 -5.04 -5.31
N GLY A 110 -1.73 -6.34 -4.99
CA GLY A 110 -1.34 -7.42 -5.89
C GLY A 110 -2.46 -7.89 -6.84
N GLN A 111 -3.68 -7.42 -6.65
CA GLN A 111 -4.83 -7.84 -7.44
C GLN A 111 -4.95 -7.04 -8.73
N ARG A 112 -5.14 -7.76 -9.85
CA ARG A 112 -5.27 -7.19 -11.19
C ARG A 112 -6.54 -7.69 -11.85
N LEU A 113 -7.37 -6.75 -12.28
CA LEU A 113 -8.45 -7.00 -13.20
C LEU A 113 -7.97 -6.74 -14.62
N LEU A 114 -8.56 -7.44 -15.59
CA LEU A 114 -8.16 -7.34 -17.00
C LEU A 114 -9.13 -6.43 -17.73
N ILE A 115 -8.62 -5.34 -18.32
CA ILE A 115 -9.39 -4.56 -19.29
C ILE A 115 -9.31 -5.32 -20.62
N ILE A 116 -10.46 -5.56 -21.23
CA ILE A 116 -10.64 -6.28 -22.50
C ILE A 116 -11.59 -5.50 -23.41
N ARG A 117 -11.64 -5.86 -24.70
CA ARG A 117 -12.72 -5.40 -25.58
C ARG A 117 -14.05 -6.02 -25.15
N HIS A 118 -15.13 -5.31 -25.36
CA HIS A 118 -16.48 -5.79 -25.02
C HIS A 118 -16.84 -7.07 -25.79
N GLU A 119 -16.47 -7.16 -27.07
CA GLU A 119 -16.70 -8.35 -27.92
C GLU A 119 -15.96 -9.61 -27.46
N ASP A 120 -14.91 -9.47 -26.65
CA ASP A 120 -14.14 -10.60 -26.12
C ASP A 120 -14.69 -11.17 -24.80
N GLN A 121 -15.79 -10.65 -24.27
CA GLN A 121 -16.32 -11.10 -22.95
C GLN A 121 -16.56 -12.61 -22.90
N GLU A 122 -17.14 -13.20 -23.94
CA GLU A 122 -17.40 -14.64 -24.01
C GLU A 122 -16.10 -15.44 -23.95
N LYS A 123 -15.07 -15.03 -24.70
CA LYS A 123 -13.73 -15.62 -24.68
C LYS A 123 -13.14 -15.62 -23.26
N PHE A 124 -13.25 -14.49 -22.55
CA PHE A 124 -12.71 -14.35 -21.19
C PHE A 124 -13.57 -15.00 -20.12
N SER A 125 -14.86 -15.28 -20.37
CA SER A 125 -15.73 -16.00 -19.45
C SER A 125 -15.32 -17.45 -19.23
N ASN A 126 -14.59 -18.04 -20.19
CA ASN A 126 -14.13 -19.43 -20.17
C ASN A 126 -12.70 -19.60 -19.66
N ILE A 127 -12.06 -18.50 -19.20
CA ILE A 127 -10.71 -18.56 -18.62
C ILE A 127 -10.78 -18.95 -17.15
N GLU A 128 -10.16 -20.07 -16.81
CA GLU A 128 -10.12 -20.61 -15.44
C GLU A 128 -8.68 -20.80 -14.96
N THR A 129 -7.72 -20.96 -15.85
CA THR A 129 -6.33 -21.29 -15.51
C THR A 129 -5.34 -20.33 -16.15
N LEU A 130 -4.11 -20.34 -15.63
CA LEU A 130 -2.99 -19.60 -16.25
C LEU A 130 -2.71 -20.09 -17.68
N ALA A 131 -2.91 -21.37 -17.96
CA ALA A 131 -2.71 -21.95 -19.28
C ALA A 131 -3.66 -21.36 -20.34
N ASP A 132 -4.88 -21.02 -19.95
CA ASP A 132 -5.88 -20.41 -20.84
C ASP A 132 -5.49 -18.98 -21.24
N LEU A 133 -4.71 -18.29 -20.41
CA LEU A 133 -4.17 -16.96 -20.72
C LEU A 133 -2.90 -17.01 -21.60
N THR A 134 -2.19 -18.13 -21.65
CA THR A 134 -0.90 -18.25 -22.36
C THR A 134 -0.98 -17.90 -23.84
N PRO A 135 -2.02 -18.31 -24.61
CA PRO A 135 -2.12 -17.97 -26.03
C PRO A 135 -2.52 -16.51 -26.27
N LEU A 136 -2.93 -15.77 -25.22
CA LEU A 136 -3.41 -14.40 -25.33
C LEU A 136 -2.27 -13.40 -25.07
N VAL A 137 -2.31 -12.26 -25.75
CA VAL A 137 -1.32 -11.20 -25.63
C VAL A 137 -1.74 -10.19 -24.57
N GLY A 138 -1.04 -10.18 -23.43
CA GLY A 138 -1.17 -9.14 -22.42
C GLY A 138 -0.44 -7.86 -22.83
N LEU A 139 -0.95 -6.73 -22.42
CA LEU A 139 -0.35 -5.42 -22.64
C LEU A 139 0.18 -4.88 -21.32
N GLN A 140 1.49 -4.58 -21.26
CA GLN A 140 2.10 -4.03 -20.05
C GLN A 140 3.44 -3.38 -20.37
N LYS A 141 3.71 -2.20 -19.83
CA LYS A 141 4.98 -1.53 -20.09
C LYS A 141 6.13 -2.29 -19.44
N GLN A 142 7.21 -2.54 -20.16
CA GLN A 142 8.38 -3.29 -19.71
C GLN A 142 9.00 -2.74 -18.40
N SER A 143 8.92 -1.43 -18.19
CA SER A 143 9.44 -0.78 -16.97
C SER A 143 8.52 -0.91 -15.74
N TRP A 144 7.36 -1.55 -15.86
CA TRP A 144 6.43 -1.77 -14.76
C TRP A 144 6.65 -3.15 -14.13
N SER A 145 6.48 -3.25 -12.81
CA SER A 145 6.66 -4.51 -12.07
C SER A 145 5.75 -5.63 -12.57
N ASP A 146 4.55 -5.27 -13.03
CA ASP A 146 3.57 -6.22 -13.57
C ASP A 146 4.08 -6.96 -14.80
N TYR A 147 4.88 -6.31 -15.66
CA TYR A 147 5.49 -6.94 -16.83
C TYR A 147 6.36 -8.15 -16.43
N THR A 148 7.23 -7.94 -15.47
CA THR A 148 8.10 -9.01 -14.96
C THR A 148 7.30 -10.15 -14.33
N ALA A 149 6.27 -9.82 -13.54
CA ALA A 149 5.40 -10.82 -12.93
C ALA A 149 4.70 -11.69 -13.99
N LEU A 150 4.13 -11.09 -15.02
CA LEU A 150 3.45 -11.81 -16.11
C LEU A 150 4.43 -12.70 -16.90
N LYS A 151 5.57 -12.15 -17.33
CA LYS A 151 6.60 -12.87 -18.09
C LYS A 151 7.17 -14.06 -17.32
N ASN A 152 7.46 -13.89 -16.02
CA ASN A 152 7.98 -14.96 -15.17
C ASN A 152 6.99 -16.11 -14.97
N ASN A 153 5.72 -15.89 -15.24
CA ASN A 153 4.68 -16.91 -15.21
C ASN A 153 4.35 -17.48 -16.61
N GLY A 154 5.16 -17.20 -17.62
CA GLY A 154 5.03 -17.78 -18.95
C GLY A 154 3.95 -17.12 -19.84
N LEU A 155 3.41 -15.96 -19.43
CA LEU A 155 2.43 -15.26 -20.23
C LEU A 155 3.08 -14.49 -21.39
N THR A 156 2.40 -14.41 -22.52
CA THR A 156 2.77 -13.59 -23.66
C THR A 156 2.44 -12.13 -23.37
N VAL A 157 3.45 -11.25 -23.36
CA VAL A 157 3.26 -9.83 -23.02
C VAL A 157 3.99 -8.94 -24.01
N ASN A 158 3.28 -7.98 -24.60
CA ASN A 158 3.86 -6.87 -25.33
C ASN A 158 4.27 -5.77 -24.33
N GLY A 159 5.56 -5.53 -24.20
CA GLY A 159 6.15 -4.58 -23.23
C GLY A 159 6.71 -3.30 -23.87
N GLU A 160 6.70 -3.18 -25.17
CA GLU A 160 7.39 -2.12 -25.92
C GLU A 160 6.55 -0.84 -26.10
N LEU A 161 5.24 -0.95 -25.88
CA LEU A 161 4.31 0.15 -26.09
C LEU A 161 4.29 1.10 -24.89
N ASP A 162 4.09 2.38 -25.18
CA ASP A 162 3.67 3.36 -24.19
C ASP A 162 2.16 3.22 -23.88
N TYR A 163 1.66 4.00 -22.91
CA TYR A 163 0.26 3.86 -22.48
C TYR A 163 -0.75 4.11 -23.63
N PRO A 164 -0.65 5.19 -24.46
CA PRO A 164 -1.52 5.36 -25.61
C PRO A 164 -1.41 4.22 -26.62
N GLY A 165 -0.21 3.72 -26.87
CA GLY A 165 0.05 2.58 -27.75
C GLY A 165 -0.61 1.30 -27.24
N MET A 166 -0.58 1.01 -25.93
CA MET A 166 -1.28 -0.14 -25.34
C MET A 166 -2.79 -0.03 -25.49
N VAL A 167 -3.37 1.16 -25.26
CA VAL A 167 -4.81 1.41 -25.46
C VAL A 167 -5.18 1.15 -26.94
N LYS A 168 -4.38 1.64 -27.88
CA LYS A 168 -4.62 1.41 -29.32
C LYS A 168 -4.46 -0.05 -29.72
N ALA A 169 -3.46 -0.74 -29.18
CA ALA A 169 -3.24 -2.17 -29.41
C ALA A 169 -4.42 -3.01 -28.88
N LEU A 170 -4.97 -2.67 -27.72
CA LEU A 170 -6.17 -3.32 -27.19
C LEU A 170 -7.38 -3.09 -28.12
N GLU A 171 -7.61 -1.85 -28.55
CA GLU A 171 -8.72 -1.47 -29.44
C GLU A 171 -8.67 -2.23 -30.78
N THR A 172 -7.46 -2.39 -31.35
CA THR A 172 -7.28 -2.99 -32.67
C THR A 172 -7.04 -4.50 -32.65
N GLY A 173 -7.05 -5.15 -31.48
CA GLY A 173 -6.83 -6.59 -31.35
C GLY A 173 -5.36 -7.04 -31.48
N LEU A 174 -4.41 -6.11 -31.44
CA LEU A 174 -2.97 -6.43 -31.34
C LEU A 174 -2.55 -6.84 -29.92
N GLY A 175 -3.42 -6.68 -28.96
CA GLY A 175 -3.36 -7.21 -27.61
C GLY A 175 -4.76 -7.65 -27.18
N ASP A 176 -4.83 -8.66 -26.32
CA ASP A 176 -6.09 -9.25 -25.89
C ASP A 176 -6.56 -8.69 -24.55
N TYR A 177 -5.65 -8.36 -23.65
CA TYR A 177 -5.99 -7.88 -22.32
C TYR A 177 -4.94 -6.92 -21.75
N PHE A 178 -5.40 -6.02 -20.87
CA PHE A 178 -4.56 -5.05 -20.18
C PHE A 178 -4.78 -5.17 -18.66
N PRO A 179 -3.86 -5.83 -17.91
CA PRO A 179 -4.00 -5.99 -16.47
C PRO A 179 -3.82 -4.65 -15.73
N ARG A 180 -4.80 -4.30 -14.88
CA ARG A 180 -4.75 -3.07 -14.09
C ARG A 180 -5.07 -3.34 -12.63
N SER A 181 -4.40 -2.61 -11.74
CA SER A 181 -4.67 -2.70 -10.30
C SER A 181 -6.14 -2.41 -10.01
N VAL A 182 -6.76 -3.21 -9.16
CA VAL A 182 -8.11 -2.97 -8.66
C VAL A 182 -8.27 -1.56 -8.05
N LEU A 183 -7.20 -0.99 -7.53
CA LEU A 183 -7.17 0.37 -6.97
C LEU A 183 -7.13 1.49 -8.03
N ALA A 184 -6.90 1.17 -9.30
CA ALA A 184 -6.76 2.15 -10.37
C ALA A 184 -7.79 1.96 -11.50
N ILE A 185 -8.25 0.74 -11.71
CA ILE A 185 -9.03 0.35 -12.91
C ILE A 185 -10.31 1.16 -13.09
N GLY A 186 -11.01 1.52 -12.01
CA GLY A 186 -12.24 2.31 -12.10
C GLY A 186 -12.00 3.69 -12.69
N SER A 187 -10.96 4.39 -12.22
CA SER A 187 -10.59 5.70 -12.75
C SER A 187 -10.04 5.63 -14.18
N GLU A 188 -9.37 4.52 -14.53
CA GLU A 188 -8.88 4.31 -15.90
C GLU A 188 -10.01 4.06 -16.88
N LEU A 189 -10.95 3.19 -16.58
CA LEU A 189 -12.11 2.95 -17.45
C LEU A 189 -12.91 4.23 -17.67
N ASN A 190 -13.05 5.09 -16.66
CA ASN A 190 -13.68 6.39 -16.83
C ASN A 190 -12.94 7.30 -17.83
N LYS A 191 -11.61 7.24 -17.88
CA LYS A 191 -10.79 7.96 -18.87
C LYS A 191 -10.85 7.33 -20.26
N LEU A 192 -11.15 6.05 -20.33
CA LEU A 192 -11.23 5.26 -21.58
C LEU A 192 -12.67 5.03 -22.06
N LYS A 193 -13.65 5.77 -21.53
CA LYS A 193 -15.08 5.60 -21.85
C LYS A 193 -15.45 5.77 -23.33
N GLN A 194 -14.57 6.40 -24.14
CA GLN A 194 -14.73 6.50 -25.58
C GLN A 194 -14.43 5.19 -26.32
N PHE A 195 -13.76 4.25 -25.68
CA PHE A 195 -13.49 2.92 -26.21
C PHE A 195 -14.52 1.92 -25.68
N ASN A 196 -14.79 0.89 -26.44
CA ASN A 196 -15.72 -0.17 -26.03
C ASN A 196 -15.00 -1.23 -25.17
N PHE A 197 -14.45 -0.77 -24.01
CA PHE A 197 -13.72 -1.63 -23.09
C PHE A 197 -14.54 -1.97 -21.86
N VAL A 198 -14.32 -3.19 -21.36
CA VAL A 198 -14.96 -3.71 -20.16
C VAL A 198 -13.91 -4.44 -19.29
N ILE A 199 -14.30 -4.76 -18.06
CA ILE A 199 -13.51 -5.66 -17.21
C ILE A 199 -13.88 -7.10 -17.59
N ALA A 200 -12.85 -7.96 -17.75
CA ALA A 200 -13.07 -9.39 -17.98
C ALA A 200 -13.95 -9.98 -16.87
N PRO A 201 -14.97 -10.77 -17.22
CA PRO A 201 -15.82 -11.38 -16.22
C PRO A 201 -15.06 -12.43 -15.41
N ASN A 202 -15.49 -12.65 -14.19
CA ASN A 202 -15.19 -13.80 -13.31
C ASN A 202 -13.71 -14.03 -12.92
N ILE A 203 -12.72 -13.42 -13.55
CA ILE A 203 -11.30 -13.68 -13.27
C ILE A 203 -10.58 -12.48 -12.68
N MET A 204 -9.52 -12.78 -11.94
CA MET A 204 -8.59 -11.81 -11.37
C MET A 204 -7.20 -12.45 -11.28
N LEU A 205 -6.16 -11.72 -11.68
CA LEU A 205 -4.78 -12.14 -11.41
C LEU A 205 -4.36 -11.65 -10.03
N GLN A 206 -3.63 -12.49 -9.32
CA GLN A 206 -3.05 -12.15 -8.02
C GLN A 206 -1.59 -12.54 -7.96
N TYR A 207 -0.72 -11.61 -7.56
CA TYR A 207 0.66 -11.90 -7.20
C TYR A 207 1.03 -11.19 -5.90
N PRO A 208 2.00 -11.72 -5.13
CA PRO A 208 2.44 -11.08 -3.91
C PRO A 208 2.95 -9.66 -4.19
N SER A 209 2.30 -8.69 -3.62
CA SER A 209 2.67 -7.26 -3.73
C SER A 209 2.15 -6.53 -2.51
N ASP A 210 2.56 -6.99 -1.32
CA ASP A 210 2.15 -6.37 -0.08
C ASP A 210 3.02 -5.15 0.21
N TYR A 211 2.39 -4.09 0.67
CA TYR A 211 3.04 -2.89 1.16
C TYR A 211 3.18 -2.95 2.67
N TYR A 212 4.35 -2.53 3.14
CA TYR A 212 4.66 -2.41 4.55
C TYR A 212 5.30 -1.05 4.84
N PHE A 213 5.31 -0.63 6.09
CA PHE A 213 6.16 0.47 6.50
C PHE A 213 7.59 -0.02 6.65
N TYR A 214 8.52 0.68 6.01
CA TYR A 214 9.96 0.45 6.07
C TYR A 214 10.65 1.63 6.73
N LEU A 215 11.65 1.32 7.56
CA LEU A 215 12.52 2.29 8.22
C LEU A 215 13.96 1.79 8.12
N SER A 216 14.95 2.68 8.38
CA SER A 216 16.33 2.24 8.58
C SER A 216 16.45 1.39 9.84
N LYS A 217 17.50 0.57 9.94
CA LYS A 217 17.80 -0.20 11.17
C LYS A 217 18.03 0.70 12.38
N GLU A 218 18.55 1.92 12.18
CA GLU A 218 18.75 2.91 13.24
C GLU A 218 17.43 3.38 13.87
N ASN A 219 16.35 3.37 13.11
CA ASN A 219 15.00 3.74 13.54
C ASN A 219 14.15 2.52 13.96
N GLN A 220 14.79 1.42 14.36
CA GLN A 220 14.08 0.21 14.80
C GLN A 220 13.13 0.48 15.97
N HIS A 221 13.48 1.36 16.90
CA HIS A 221 12.63 1.73 18.03
C HIS A 221 11.30 2.36 17.57
N ILE A 222 11.34 3.23 16.54
CA ILE A 222 10.12 3.82 15.94
C ILE A 222 9.29 2.72 15.27
N ARG A 223 9.94 1.81 14.53
CA ARG A 223 9.26 0.66 13.93
C ARG A 223 8.56 -0.20 14.97
N ASP A 224 9.20 -0.44 16.14
CA ASP A 224 8.64 -1.28 17.19
C ASP A 224 7.41 -0.62 17.83
N ILE A 225 7.43 0.69 18.07
CA ILE A 225 6.27 1.45 18.55
C ILE A 225 5.13 1.37 17.52
N LEU A 226 5.43 1.61 16.24
CA LEU A 226 4.45 1.55 15.16
C LEU A 226 3.84 0.15 15.03
N GLU A 227 4.66 -0.91 15.06
CA GLU A 227 4.22 -2.31 14.99
C GLU A 227 3.25 -2.64 16.14
N GLN A 228 3.60 -2.29 17.38
CA GLN A 228 2.74 -2.53 18.53
C GLN A 228 1.42 -1.75 18.45
N GLY A 229 1.48 -0.50 17.98
CA GLY A 229 0.28 0.29 17.73
C GLY A 229 -0.62 -0.33 16.67
N MET A 230 -0.07 -0.75 15.52
CA MET A 230 -0.82 -1.45 14.47
C MET A 230 -1.44 -2.76 15.00
N GLN A 231 -0.72 -3.53 15.84
CA GLN A 231 -1.25 -4.74 16.46
C GLN A 231 -2.44 -4.44 17.39
N LYS A 232 -2.38 -3.36 18.18
CA LYS A 232 -3.53 -2.91 18.99
C LYS A 232 -4.73 -2.54 18.14
N LEU A 233 -4.51 -1.79 17.03
CA LEU A 233 -5.58 -1.46 16.09
C LEU A 233 -6.16 -2.70 15.40
N GLN A 234 -5.33 -3.70 15.11
CA GLN A 234 -5.79 -4.96 14.54
C GLN A 234 -6.64 -5.75 15.53
N GLN A 235 -6.21 -5.85 16.78
CA GLN A 235 -6.93 -6.54 17.86
C GLN A 235 -8.28 -5.88 18.18
N SER A 236 -8.36 -4.54 18.14
CA SER A 236 -9.59 -3.80 18.38
C SER A 236 -10.54 -3.74 17.18
N GLY A 237 -10.10 -4.18 15.99
CA GLY A 237 -10.85 -4.08 14.73
C GLY A 237 -10.78 -2.69 14.07
N GLU A 238 -10.08 -1.71 14.66
CA GLU A 238 -9.95 -0.36 14.08
C GLU A 238 -9.18 -0.37 12.76
N LEU A 239 -8.17 -1.24 12.62
CA LEU A 239 -7.41 -1.37 11.36
C LEU A 239 -8.31 -1.89 10.22
N GLU A 240 -9.19 -2.85 10.53
CA GLU A 240 -10.20 -3.35 9.59
C GLU A 240 -11.19 -2.26 9.19
N LYS A 241 -11.68 -1.51 10.15
CA LYS A 241 -12.60 -0.41 9.93
C LYS A 241 -12.01 0.67 9.03
N LEU A 242 -10.73 1.06 9.27
CA LEU A 242 -10.01 1.97 8.38
C LEU A 242 -9.89 1.41 6.96
N TYR A 243 -9.48 0.15 6.82
CA TYR A 243 -9.39 -0.48 5.50
C TYR A 243 -10.72 -0.43 4.76
N LEU A 244 -11.82 -0.82 5.41
CA LEU A 244 -13.15 -0.82 4.81
C LEU A 244 -13.66 0.60 4.48
N GLN A 245 -13.31 1.60 5.27
CA GLN A 245 -13.64 3.00 5.01
C GLN A 245 -13.02 3.49 3.68
N TYR A 246 -11.78 3.09 3.37
CA TYR A 246 -11.08 3.56 2.17
C TYR A 246 -11.20 2.63 0.96
N PHE A 247 -11.37 1.32 1.17
CA PHE A 247 -11.31 0.30 0.12
C PHE A 247 -12.50 -0.64 0.06
N GLY A 248 -13.42 -0.58 1.03
CA GLY A 248 -14.59 -1.47 1.07
C GLY A 248 -15.49 -1.36 -0.16
N ASP A 249 -15.60 -0.16 -0.73
CA ASP A 249 -16.38 0.04 -1.96
C ASP A 249 -15.71 -0.57 -3.19
N VAL A 250 -14.38 -0.62 -3.24
CA VAL A 250 -13.63 -1.27 -4.34
C VAL A 250 -13.92 -2.76 -4.36
N GLU A 251 -13.93 -3.43 -3.19
CA GLU A 251 -14.27 -4.85 -3.10
C GLU A 251 -15.67 -5.15 -3.63
N LYS A 252 -16.64 -4.32 -3.27
CA LYS A 252 -18.04 -4.44 -3.71
C LYS A 252 -18.21 -4.11 -5.19
N GLN A 253 -17.66 -2.97 -5.63
CA GLN A 253 -17.80 -2.46 -7.00
C GLN A 253 -17.33 -3.48 -8.04
N PHE A 254 -16.25 -4.18 -7.76
CA PHE A 254 -15.66 -5.15 -8.69
C PHE A 254 -15.94 -6.61 -8.33
N SER A 255 -16.79 -6.86 -7.32
CA SER A 255 -17.16 -8.20 -6.87
C SER A 255 -15.93 -9.10 -6.61
N LEU A 256 -14.88 -8.55 -5.99
CA LEU A 256 -13.58 -9.21 -5.93
C LEU A 256 -13.64 -10.60 -5.27
N LYS A 257 -14.48 -10.77 -4.24
CA LYS A 257 -14.65 -12.05 -3.52
C LYS A 257 -15.32 -13.15 -4.35
N GLN A 258 -15.99 -12.78 -5.44
CA GLN A 258 -16.70 -13.71 -6.31
C GLN A 258 -15.86 -14.12 -7.52
N ARG A 259 -14.68 -13.50 -7.71
CA ARG A 259 -13.82 -13.77 -8.85
C ARG A 259 -12.95 -15.00 -8.62
N HIS A 260 -12.77 -15.77 -9.68
CA HIS A 260 -11.76 -16.81 -9.73
C HIS A 260 -10.36 -16.17 -9.74
N ILE A 261 -9.49 -16.61 -8.82
CA ILE A 261 -8.16 -16.04 -8.64
C ILE A 261 -7.12 -16.90 -9.34
N ILE A 262 -6.47 -16.36 -10.37
CA ILE A 262 -5.29 -16.96 -10.99
C ILE A 262 -4.06 -16.41 -10.29
N THR A 263 -3.43 -17.21 -9.44
CA THR A 263 -2.25 -16.79 -8.69
C THR A 263 -1.00 -16.89 -9.56
N LEU A 264 -0.30 -15.77 -9.66
CA LEU A 264 1.02 -15.66 -10.30
C LEU A 264 2.10 -15.79 -9.23
N LYS A 265 3.20 -16.45 -9.57
CA LYS A 265 4.37 -16.58 -8.69
C LYS A 265 5.30 -15.41 -8.92
N ASN A 266 5.79 -14.78 -7.84
CA ASN A 266 7.01 -13.99 -7.95
C ASN A 266 8.17 -14.99 -8.08
N LYS A 267 8.79 -15.06 -9.25
CA LYS A 267 10.12 -15.67 -9.32
C LYS A 267 11.10 -14.66 -8.76
N GLU A 268 11.74 -15.02 -7.68
CA GLU A 268 12.88 -14.31 -7.11
C GLU A 268 14.01 -14.13 -8.14
#